data_1f7ffef68538b6ca85988b37ebce6578
#
_entry.id   1f7ffef68538b6ca85988b37ebce6578
#
_cell.length_a   1.000
_cell.length_b   1.000
_cell.length_c   1.000
_cell.angle_alpha   90.00
_cell.angle_beta   90.00
_cell.angle_gamma   90.00
#
_symmetry.space_group_name_H-M   'P 1'
#
loop_
_entity.id
_entity.type
_entity.pdbx_description
1 polymer ?
#
loop_
_entity_poly.entity_id
_entity_poly.type
_entity_poly.pdbx_seq_one_letter_code
_entity_poly.pdbx_strand_id
1 'polypeptide(L)'
;MSILKIYIDNIPHFFSEEEIEGKYKVVKAAGGLVVHENKILLIKRKGKWDLPKGKLDKNETLENCAVREVCEETGIKDISIVKSLIITYHTYTHKKEILKEVHWYLMTCSNDEGMQPQSEEDITEIKWEEMEEVRVKLETSFGTLMEVMNAYSKNL
;
A
#
# COMPACT_ATOMS: atom_id res chain seq x y z
N MET A 1 -23.30 -1.62 12.06
CA MET A 1 -22.07 -0.95 12.60
C MET A 1 -20.84 -1.64 12.05
N SER A 2 -19.97 -0.89 11.38
CA SER A 2 -18.73 -1.44 10.82
C SER A 2 -17.65 -1.58 11.88
N ILE A 3 -16.93 -2.70 11.84
CA ILE A 3 -15.76 -2.92 12.67
C ILE A 3 -14.53 -2.76 11.79
N LEU A 4 -13.61 -1.91 12.20
CA LEU A 4 -12.36 -1.69 11.49
C LEU A 4 -11.23 -2.46 12.17
N LYS A 5 -10.41 -3.11 11.35
CA LYS A 5 -9.19 -3.77 11.78
C LYS A 5 -8.05 -2.77 11.62
N ILE A 6 -7.53 -2.30 12.75
CA ILE A 6 -6.52 -1.24 12.78
C ILE A 6 -5.23 -1.81 13.35
N TYR A 7 -4.12 -1.63 12.65
CA TYR A 7 -2.80 -2.04 13.12
C TYR A 7 -2.16 -0.91 13.94
N ILE A 8 -1.90 -1.20 15.22
CA ILE A 8 -1.21 -0.31 16.16
C ILE A 8 0.07 -1.03 16.56
N ASP A 9 1.22 -0.42 16.30
CA ASP A 9 2.53 -1.05 16.51
C ASP A 9 2.60 -2.44 15.86
N ASN A 10 2.06 -2.53 14.66
CA ASN A 10 1.99 -3.76 13.84
C ASN A 10 1.18 -4.90 14.46
N ILE A 11 0.30 -4.59 15.41
CA ILE A 11 -0.60 -5.55 16.06
C ILE A 11 -2.04 -5.20 15.70
N PRO A 12 -2.85 -6.16 15.21
CA PRO A 12 -4.23 -5.85 14.83
C PRO A 12 -5.13 -5.64 16.05
N HIS A 13 -5.94 -4.60 15.97
CA HIS A 13 -6.98 -4.27 16.95
C HIS A 13 -8.29 -4.08 16.21
N PHE A 14 -9.40 -4.34 16.88
CA PHE A 14 -10.72 -4.22 16.28
C PHE A 14 -11.52 -3.15 16.99
N PHE A 15 -11.96 -2.14 16.24
CA PHE A 15 -12.73 -1.02 16.79
C PHE A 15 -13.97 -0.76 15.96
N SER A 16 -15.03 -0.29 16.60
CA SER A 16 -16.16 0.28 15.88
C SER A 16 -15.78 1.68 15.39
N GLU A 17 -16.47 2.17 14.37
CA GLU A 17 -16.22 3.54 13.88
C GLU A 17 -16.46 4.57 14.99
N GLU A 18 -17.44 4.32 15.85
CA GLU A 18 -17.73 5.22 17.00
C GLU A 18 -16.57 5.30 17.99
N GLU A 19 -15.89 4.18 18.25
CA GLU A 19 -14.77 4.13 19.17
C GLU A 19 -13.56 4.93 18.72
N ILE A 20 -13.39 5.10 17.40
CA ILE A 20 -12.26 5.85 16.85
C ILE A 20 -12.60 7.30 16.51
N GLU A 21 -13.88 7.64 16.44
CA GLU A 21 -14.33 9.01 16.13
C GLU A 21 -13.78 9.99 17.14
N GLY A 22 -13.15 11.06 16.64
CA GLY A 22 -12.54 12.09 17.49
C GLY A 22 -11.20 11.72 18.11
N LYS A 23 -10.79 10.46 18.02
CA LYS A 23 -9.53 9.96 18.60
C LYS A 23 -8.32 10.18 17.70
N TYR A 24 -8.53 10.07 16.40
CA TYR A 24 -7.46 10.13 15.41
C TYR A 24 -7.74 11.18 14.37
N LYS A 25 -6.67 11.79 13.86
CA LYS A 25 -6.74 12.51 12.60
C LYS A 25 -6.61 11.47 11.48
N VAL A 26 -7.60 11.40 10.60
CA VAL A 26 -7.60 10.46 9.49
C VAL A 26 -6.84 11.06 8.30
N VAL A 27 -5.85 10.34 7.80
CA VAL A 27 -5.11 10.71 6.59
C VAL A 27 -5.36 9.61 5.55
N LYS A 28 -5.88 10.00 4.40
CA LYS A 28 -6.13 9.08 3.29
C LYS A 28 -4.91 8.96 2.41
N ALA A 29 -4.67 7.73 1.94
CA ALA A 29 -3.59 7.39 1.03
C ALA A 29 -4.10 6.34 0.06
N ALA A 30 -3.36 6.12 -1.01
CA ALA A 30 -3.67 5.08 -1.98
C ALA A 30 -2.39 4.48 -2.54
N GLY A 31 -2.46 3.23 -2.95
CA GLY A 31 -1.33 2.54 -3.51
C GLY A 31 -1.76 1.33 -4.33
N GLY A 32 -0.78 0.56 -4.77
CA GLY A 32 -1.06 -0.53 -5.68
C GLY A 32 -0.24 -1.78 -5.46
N LEU A 33 -0.88 -2.89 -5.76
CA LEU A 33 -0.24 -4.17 -5.95
C LEU A 33 -0.17 -4.36 -7.47
N VAL A 34 1.03 -4.18 -8.03
CA VAL A 34 1.25 -4.22 -9.48
C VAL A 34 1.67 -5.62 -9.89
N VAL A 35 0.94 -6.21 -10.84
CA VAL A 35 1.23 -7.54 -11.39
C VAL A 35 1.63 -7.41 -12.85
N HIS A 36 2.77 -8.01 -13.20
CA HIS A 36 3.25 -8.07 -14.57
C HIS A 36 3.99 -9.40 -14.77
N GLU A 37 3.62 -10.14 -15.80
CA GLU A 37 4.21 -11.44 -16.11
C GLU A 37 4.20 -12.40 -14.90
N ASN A 38 3.06 -12.42 -14.18
CA ASN A 38 2.84 -13.24 -12.98
C ASN A 38 3.73 -12.89 -11.79
N LYS A 39 4.35 -11.71 -11.81
CA LYS A 39 5.18 -11.23 -10.70
C LYS A 39 4.60 -9.97 -10.11
N ILE A 40 4.89 -9.74 -8.84
CA ILE A 40 4.42 -8.61 -8.06
C ILE A 40 5.58 -7.66 -7.80
N LEU A 41 5.31 -6.36 -7.92
CA LEU A 41 6.30 -5.32 -7.70
C LEU A 41 6.44 -4.99 -6.22
N LEU A 42 7.64 -5.15 -5.70
CA LEU A 42 7.98 -4.77 -4.33
C LEU A 42 8.98 -3.63 -4.31
N ILE A 43 8.86 -2.76 -3.32
CA ILE A 43 9.87 -1.74 -3.03
C ILE A 43 10.50 -2.04 -1.67
N LYS A 44 11.75 -1.64 -1.49
CA LYS A 44 12.41 -1.72 -0.19
C LYS A 44 12.63 -0.30 0.32
N ARG A 45 11.99 0.00 1.45
CA ARG A 45 12.04 1.32 2.07
C ARG A 45 12.56 1.17 3.50
N LYS A 46 13.61 1.90 3.83
CA LYS A 46 14.19 1.88 5.19
C LYS A 46 14.45 0.45 5.70
N GLY A 47 14.95 -0.40 4.81
CA GLY A 47 15.31 -1.78 5.13
C GLY A 47 14.15 -2.78 5.17
N LYS A 48 12.92 -2.34 4.86
CA LYS A 48 11.74 -3.22 4.86
C LYS A 48 11.13 -3.31 3.48
N TRP A 49 10.67 -4.49 3.10
CA TRP A 49 9.91 -4.69 1.88
C TRP A 49 8.50 -4.13 2.06
N ASP A 50 7.99 -3.46 1.05
CA ASP A 50 6.74 -2.73 1.09
C ASP A 50 6.10 -2.70 -0.29
N LEU A 51 4.86 -2.25 -0.35
CA LEU A 51 4.15 -1.96 -1.59
C LEU A 51 4.08 -0.45 -1.79
N PRO A 52 4.17 0.04 -3.03
CA PRO A 52 4.16 1.48 -3.29
C PRO A 52 2.82 2.13 -2.96
N LYS A 53 2.86 3.25 -2.26
CA LYS A 53 1.70 4.03 -1.86
C LYS A 53 2.11 5.42 -1.41
N GLY A 54 1.14 6.31 -1.25
CA GLY A 54 1.39 7.62 -0.68
C GLY A 54 0.09 8.38 -0.41
N LYS A 55 0.25 9.59 0.13
CA LYS A 55 -0.87 10.42 0.58
C LYS A 55 -1.68 11.00 -0.57
N LEU A 56 -2.98 11.08 -0.36
CA LEU A 56 -3.92 11.73 -1.26
C LEU A 56 -3.64 13.24 -1.28
N ASP A 57 -3.49 13.81 -2.48
CA ASP A 57 -3.36 15.25 -2.66
C ASP A 57 -4.74 15.92 -2.69
N LYS A 58 -4.75 17.22 -2.46
CA LYS A 58 -5.98 18.00 -2.51
C LYS A 58 -6.59 17.91 -3.92
N ASN A 59 -7.91 17.70 -3.98
CA ASN A 59 -8.67 17.59 -5.23
C ASN A 59 -8.28 16.41 -6.14
N GLU A 60 -7.63 15.42 -5.58
CA GLU A 60 -7.24 14.22 -6.30
C GLU A 60 -8.20 13.07 -5.96
N THR A 61 -8.51 12.21 -6.94
CA THR A 61 -9.26 10.98 -6.66
C THR A 61 -8.32 9.92 -6.09
N LEU A 62 -8.86 8.96 -5.37
CA LEU A 62 -8.06 7.86 -4.82
C LEU A 62 -7.39 7.05 -5.91
N GLU A 63 -8.08 6.82 -7.04
CA GLU A 63 -7.54 6.11 -8.20
C GLU A 63 -6.33 6.84 -8.79
N ASN A 64 -6.47 8.14 -9.01
CA ASN A 64 -5.38 8.95 -9.54
C ASN A 64 -4.19 9.02 -8.57
N CYS A 65 -4.49 9.13 -7.28
CA CYS A 65 -3.48 9.09 -6.22
C CYS A 65 -2.69 7.77 -6.27
N ALA A 66 -3.39 6.65 -6.37
CA ALA A 66 -2.75 5.33 -6.41
C ALA A 66 -1.80 5.22 -7.59
N VAL A 67 -2.24 5.58 -8.78
CA VAL A 67 -1.41 5.54 -10.00
C VAL A 67 -0.22 6.48 -9.86
N ARG A 68 -0.45 7.72 -9.43
CA ARG A 68 0.61 8.72 -9.28
C ARG A 68 1.68 8.25 -8.29
N GLU A 69 1.25 7.77 -7.13
CA GLU A 69 2.20 7.32 -6.10
C GLU A 69 3.02 6.12 -6.56
N VAL A 70 2.39 5.15 -7.23
CA VAL A 70 3.13 4.00 -7.78
C VAL A 70 4.15 4.48 -8.81
N CYS A 71 3.76 5.36 -9.71
CA CYS A 71 4.68 5.91 -10.71
C CYS A 71 5.83 6.68 -10.06
N GLU A 72 5.54 7.52 -9.07
CA GLU A 72 6.57 8.29 -8.36
C GLU A 72 7.55 7.41 -7.59
N GLU A 73 7.06 6.37 -6.92
CA GLU A 73 7.91 5.52 -6.08
C GLU A 73 8.72 4.50 -6.86
N THR A 74 8.25 4.09 -8.03
CA THR A 74 8.88 3.02 -8.81
C THR A 74 9.57 3.49 -10.09
N GLY A 75 9.22 4.67 -10.57
CA GLY A 75 9.71 5.17 -11.86
C GLY A 75 9.00 4.58 -13.07
N ILE A 76 8.14 3.58 -12.89
CA ILE A 76 7.38 2.98 -13.99
C ILE A 76 6.31 3.98 -14.44
N LYS A 77 6.19 4.19 -15.75
CA LYS A 77 5.27 5.18 -16.32
C LYS A 77 3.95 4.59 -16.78
N ASP A 78 3.94 3.33 -17.14
CA ASP A 78 2.78 2.66 -17.73
C ASP A 78 2.04 1.82 -16.68
N ILE A 79 1.28 2.49 -15.82
CA ILE A 79 0.52 1.85 -14.75
C ILE A 79 -0.97 2.02 -15.01
N SER A 80 -1.72 0.93 -14.91
CA SER A 80 -3.19 0.95 -15.05
C SER A 80 -3.85 0.20 -13.92
N ILE A 81 -5.00 0.70 -13.45
CA ILE A 81 -5.80 0.04 -12.43
C ILE A 81 -6.65 -1.04 -13.07
N VAL A 82 -6.68 -2.22 -12.45
CA VAL A 82 -7.58 -3.32 -12.80
C VAL A 82 -8.85 -3.24 -11.96
N LYS A 83 -8.70 -3.14 -10.63
CA LYS A 83 -9.82 -3.02 -9.70
C LYS A 83 -9.33 -2.67 -8.30
N SER A 84 -10.26 -2.27 -7.41
CA SER A 84 -9.93 -2.07 -6.00
C SER A 84 -9.76 -3.43 -5.31
N LEU A 85 -8.90 -3.49 -4.31
CA LEU A 85 -8.65 -4.69 -3.52
C LEU A 85 -9.20 -4.59 -2.11
N ILE A 86 -8.63 -3.71 -1.31
CA ILE A 86 -8.94 -3.61 0.11
C ILE A 86 -8.54 -2.24 0.63
N ILE A 87 -9.15 -1.83 1.74
CA ILE A 87 -8.73 -0.66 2.50
C ILE A 87 -8.06 -1.17 3.77
N THR A 88 -6.84 -0.69 4.06
CA THR A 88 -6.14 -1.05 5.29
C THR A 88 -6.00 0.16 6.20
N TYR A 89 -5.88 -0.10 7.51
CA TYR A 89 -5.79 0.95 8.51
C TYR A 89 -4.63 0.68 9.44
N HIS A 90 -3.79 1.70 9.66
CA HIS A 90 -2.74 1.64 10.66
C HIS A 90 -2.54 3.02 11.29
N THR A 91 -2.01 3.03 12.50
CA THR A 91 -1.75 4.27 13.21
C THR A 91 -0.27 4.60 13.22
N TYR A 92 0.02 5.89 13.31
CA TYR A 92 1.36 6.37 13.61
C TYR A 92 1.24 7.73 14.31
N THR A 93 2.29 8.12 15.02
CA THR A 93 2.31 9.39 15.74
C THR A 93 3.16 10.41 14.98
N HIS A 94 2.57 11.56 14.67
CA HIS A 94 3.26 12.69 14.10
C HIS A 94 2.62 13.95 14.67
N LYS A 95 3.13 14.40 15.82
CA LYS A 95 2.59 15.49 16.66
C LYS A 95 1.23 15.13 17.30
N LYS A 96 0.44 14.27 16.68
CA LYS A 96 -0.83 13.73 17.19
C LYS A 96 -1.03 12.33 16.63
N GLU A 97 -1.97 11.61 17.19
CA GLU A 97 -2.32 10.28 16.72
C GLU A 97 -3.00 10.35 15.35
N ILE A 98 -2.41 9.67 14.39
CA ILE A 98 -2.91 9.64 13.00
C ILE A 98 -3.34 8.23 12.64
N LEU A 99 -4.53 8.13 12.05
CA LEU A 99 -5.02 6.90 11.45
C LEU A 99 -4.86 7.03 9.94
N LYS A 100 -4.00 6.19 9.37
CA LYS A 100 -3.81 6.16 7.92
C LYS A 100 -4.76 5.15 7.30
N GLU A 101 -5.62 5.64 6.43
CA GLU A 101 -6.57 4.84 5.67
C GLU A 101 -6.00 4.69 4.26
N VAL A 102 -5.54 3.48 3.92
CA VAL A 102 -4.90 3.23 2.63
C VAL A 102 -5.82 2.42 1.72
N HIS A 103 -6.14 2.98 0.56
CA HIS A 103 -6.94 2.33 -0.47
C HIS A 103 -6.01 1.64 -1.46
N TRP A 104 -6.09 0.32 -1.52
CA TRP A 104 -5.22 -0.51 -2.35
C TRP A 104 -5.92 -0.97 -3.62
N TYR A 105 -5.21 -0.88 -4.73
CA TYR A 105 -5.72 -1.27 -6.05
C TYR A 105 -4.85 -2.34 -6.68
N LEU A 106 -5.49 -3.29 -7.36
CA LEU A 106 -4.78 -4.21 -8.24
C LEU A 106 -4.45 -3.44 -9.50
N MET A 107 -3.19 -3.48 -9.89
CA MET A 107 -2.68 -2.75 -11.04
C MET A 107 -1.90 -3.66 -11.97
N THR A 108 -1.73 -3.21 -13.20
CA THR A 108 -0.89 -3.86 -14.19
C THR A 108 -0.09 -2.82 -14.96
N CYS A 109 0.93 -3.29 -15.66
CA CYS A 109 1.69 -2.47 -16.60
C CYS A 109 2.01 -3.32 -17.83
N SER A 110 2.16 -2.69 -18.99
CA SER A 110 2.55 -3.42 -20.20
C SER A 110 4.07 -3.58 -20.31
N ASN A 111 4.81 -2.71 -19.61
CA ASN A 111 6.27 -2.78 -19.52
C ASN A 111 6.72 -2.06 -18.26
N ASP A 112 7.96 -2.27 -17.86
CA ASP A 112 8.55 -1.64 -16.68
C ASP A 112 9.59 -0.56 -17.03
N GLU A 113 9.46 0.03 -18.20
CA GLU A 113 10.34 1.13 -18.62
C GLU A 113 10.35 2.24 -17.57
N GLY A 114 11.55 2.72 -17.25
CA GLY A 114 11.73 3.77 -16.26
C GLY A 114 11.85 3.25 -14.83
N MET A 115 11.70 1.95 -14.60
CA MET A 115 11.80 1.39 -13.25
C MET A 115 13.14 1.74 -12.62
N GLN A 116 13.09 2.42 -11.48
CA GLN A 116 14.27 2.89 -10.78
C GLN A 116 13.91 3.22 -9.33
N PRO A 117 14.71 2.77 -8.35
CA PRO A 117 14.49 3.16 -6.96
C PRO A 117 14.53 4.67 -6.80
N GLN A 118 13.54 5.21 -6.10
CA GLN A 118 13.42 6.65 -5.86
C GLN A 118 14.05 6.99 -4.49
N SER A 119 15.31 7.41 -4.51
CA SER A 119 16.08 7.69 -3.28
C SER A 119 15.46 8.78 -2.42
N GLU A 120 14.77 9.75 -3.03
CA GLU A 120 14.09 10.84 -2.32
C GLU A 120 12.95 10.29 -1.44
N GLU A 121 12.44 9.11 -1.75
CA GLU A 121 11.39 8.42 -0.99
C GLU A 121 11.98 7.36 -0.06
N ASP A 122 13.29 7.37 0.17
CA ASP A 122 14.01 6.36 0.96
C ASP A 122 13.89 4.94 0.39
N ILE A 123 13.63 4.82 -0.91
CA ILE A 123 13.54 3.53 -1.60
C ILE A 123 14.92 3.16 -2.15
N THR A 124 15.42 2.03 -1.70
CA THR A 124 16.77 1.55 -2.06
C THR A 124 16.75 0.44 -3.09
N GLU A 125 15.62 -0.24 -3.24
CA GLU A 125 15.53 -1.40 -4.12
C GLU A 125 14.10 -1.55 -4.63
N ILE A 126 13.95 -2.00 -5.88
CA ILE A 126 12.67 -2.37 -6.48
C ILE A 126 12.87 -3.74 -7.09
N LYS A 127 11.90 -4.62 -6.92
CA LYS A 127 12.03 -5.98 -7.40
C LYS A 127 10.69 -6.57 -7.83
N TRP A 128 10.72 -7.31 -8.94
CA TRP A 128 9.61 -8.17 -9.34
C TRP A 128 9.81 -9.53 -8.69
N GLU A 129 8.80 -10.00 -7.95
CA GLU A 129 8.87 -11.27 -7.23
C GLU A 129 7.65 -12.14 -7.50
N GLU A 130 7.85 -13.44 -7.46
CA GLU A 130 6.74 -14.39 -7.52
C GLU A 130 5.95 -14.34 -6.21
N MET A 131 4.67 -14.71 -6.26
CA MET A 131 3.76 -14.59 -5.12
C MET A 131 4.30 -15.23 -3.83
N GLU A 132 4.90 -16.40 -3.92
CA GLU A 132 5.45 -17.10 -2.75
C GLU A 132 6.55 -16.30 -2.08
N GLU A 133 7.47 -15.73 -2.88
CA GLU A 133 8.56 -14.91 -2.38
C GLU A 133 8.05 -13.57 -1.79
N VAL A 134 6.99 -13.03 -2.38
CA VAL A 134 6.35 -11.83 -1.84
C VAL A 134 5.83 -12.10 -0.43
N ARG A 135 5.16 -13.23 -0.23
CA ARG A 135 4.64 -13.61 1.09
C ARG A 135 5.75 -13.75 2.11
N VAL A 136 6.85 -14.40 1.75
CA VAL A 136 8.02 -14.55 2.62
C VAL A 136 8.60 -13.19 3.00
N LYS A 137 8.79 -12.32 2.02
CA LYS A 137 9.35 -10.98 2.25
C LYS A 137 8.43 -10.09 3.10
N LEU A 138 7.12 -10.17 2.89
CA LEU A 138 6.16 -9.34 3.63
C LEU A 138 5.83 -9.88 5.03
N GLU A 139 6.14 -11.13 5.31
CA GLU A 139 5.94 -11.76 6.62
C GLU A 139 6.63 -11.00 7.74
N THR A 140 7.82 -10.48 7.46
CA THR A 140 8.62 -9.71 8.42
C THR A 140 8.44 -8.20 8.27
N SER A 141 7.47 -7.77 7.48
CA SER A 141 7.17 -6.38 7.26
C SER A 141 5.87 -5.98 8.00
N PHE A 142 5.09 -5.08 7.41
CA PHE A 142 3.85 -4.58 8.03
C PHE A 142 2.69 -5.56 7.82
N GLY A 143 1.94 -5.83 8.90
CA GLY A 143 0.80 -6.74 8.85
C GLY A 143 -0.29 -6.34 7.85
N THR A 144 -0.47 -5.04 7.62
CA THR A 144 -1.41 -4.53 6.62
C THR A 144 -1.12 -5.07 5.22
N LEU A 145 0.16 -5.32 4.90
CA LEU A 145 0.56 -5.81 3.57
C LEU A 145 0.12 -7.25 3.35
N MET A 146 0.09 -8.06 4.41
CA MET A 146 -0.45 -9.42 4.31
C MET A 146 -1.95 -9.39 4.05
N GLU A 147 -2.65 -8.38 4.57
CA GLU A 147 -4.07 -8.17 4.26
C GLU A 147 -4.27 -7.89 2.77
N VAL A 148 -3.39 -7.10 2.17
CA VAL A 148 -3.43 -6.81 0.73
C VAL A 148 -3.18 -8.10 -0.07
N MET A 149 -2.18 -8.89 0.32
CA MET A 149 -1.86 -10.16 -0.34
C MET A 149 -3.02 -11.14 -0.24
N ASN A 150 -3.65 -11.23 0.92
CA ASN A 150 -4.81 -12.11 1.11
C ASN A 150 -5.98 -11.67 0.23
N ALA A 151 -6.22 -10.36 0.12
CA ALA A 151 -7.26 -9.83 -0.75
C ALA A 151 -6.98 -10.16 -2.22
N TYR A 152 -5.72 -10.05 -2.64
CA TYR A 152 -5.32 -10.42 -3.99
C TYR A 152 -5.52 -11.92 -4.25
N SER A 153 -5.11 -12.77 -3.31
CA SER A 153 -5.23 -14.23 -3.45
C SER A 153 -6.68 -14.69 -3.63
N LYS A 154 -7.62 -14.02 -2.97
CA LYS A 154 -9.06 -14.33 -3.09
C LYS A 154 -9.63 -14.00 -4.47
N ASN A 155 -8.94 -13.22 -5.26
CA ASN A 155 -9.35 -12.79 -6.59
C ASN A 155 -8.75 -13.63 -7.72
N LEU A 156 -8.01 -14.66 -7.38
CA LEU A 156 -7.38 -15.57 -8.37
C LEU A 156 -8.30 -16.72 -8.73
#